data_993c72a04f97f05f6e6d4dad95d4e18c
#
_entry.id   993c72a04f97f05f6e6d4dad95d4e18c
#
_cell.length_a   1.000
_cell.length_b   1.000
_cell.length_c   1.000
_cell.angle_alpha   90.00
_cell.angle_beta   90.00
_cell.angle_gamma   90.00
#
_symmetry.space_group_name_H-M   'P 1'
#
loop_
_entity.id
_entity.type
_entity.pdbx_description
1 polymer ?
#
loop_
_entity_poly.entity_id
_entity_poly.type
_entity_poly.pdbx_seq_one_letter_code
_entity_poly.pdbx_strand_id
1 'polypeptide(L)'
;MKRAIVAAVLSVIALAGFVRAIAQEQDKEVPVDARILAYDKGPATINVSKYPPDMQAKYKLFAKKCTNCHTLARAINCEFATDDEWERYVKRMMRKAGTLISADEGKQIFEFVTYDSKIRKKALYDKKMAGQPKTPGF
;
A
#
# COMPACT_ATOMS: atom_id res chain seq x y z
N MET A 1 -5.17 -37.47 47.92
CA MET A 1 -4.28 -36.33 47.61
C MET A 1 -3.46 -36.53 46.33
N LYS A 2 -2.77 -37.66 46.11
CA LYS A 2 -1.94 -37.90 44.91
C LYS A 2 -2.71 -37.83 43.54
N ARG A 3 -3.97 -38.30 43.48
CA ARG A 3 -4.79 -38.25 42.22
C ARG A 3 -5.23 -36.83 41.82
N ALA A 4 -5.46 -35.95 42.77
CA ALA A 4 -5.85 -34.55 42.49
C ALA A 4 -4.68 -33.73 41.93
N ILE A 5 -3.46 -34.01 42.40
CA ILE A 5 -2.25 -33.31 41.92
C ILE A 5 -1.94 -33.72 40.48
N VAL A 6 -2.11 -34.98 40.11
CA VAL A 6 -1.85 -35.47 38.72
C VAL A 6 -2.84 -34.83 37.74
N ALA A 7 -4.12 -34.70 38.09
CA ALA A 7 -5.12 -34.06 37.24
C ALA A 7 -4.83 -32.57 37.02
N ALA A 8 -4.39 -31.85 38.04
CA ALA A 8 -4.03 -30.44 37.92
C ALA A 8 -2.80 -30.22 37.04
N VAL A 9 -1.78 -31.06 37.10
CA VAL A 9 -0.57 -30.95 36.27
C VAL A 9 -0.89 -31.24 34.83
N LEU A 10 -1.71 -32.25 34.51
CA LEU A 10 -2.12 -32.55 33.13
C LEU A 10 -2.94 -31.40 32.49
N SER A 11 -3.80 -30.72 33.27
CA SER A 11 -4.56 -29.57 32.77
C SER A 11 -3.67 -28.36 32.43
N VAL A 12 -2.64 -28.10 33.24
CA VAL A 12 -1.69 -26.99 32.96
C VAL A 12 -0.85 -27.26 31.71
N ILE A 13 -0.43 -28.50 31.49
CA ILE A 13 0.34 -28.88 30.29
C ILE A 13 -0.52 -28.75 29.04
N ALA A 14 -1.79 -29.14 29.08
CA ALA A 14 -2.72 -29.02 27.95
C ALA A 14 -2.97 -27.52 27.58
N LEU A 15 -3.14 -26.64 28.57
CA LEU A 15 -3.29 -25.21 28.32
C LEU A 15 -2.04 -24.57 27.72
N ALA A 16 -0.85 -24.95 28.21
CA ALA A 16 0.41 -24.43 27.69
C ALA A 16 0.68 -24.86 26.23
N GLY A 17 0.27 -26.08 25.87
CA GLY A 17 0.33 -26.57 24.50
C GLY A 17 -0.61 -25.82 23.54
N PHE A 18 -1.83 -25.51 24.00
CA PHE A 18 -2.82 -24.79 23.21
C PHE A 18 -2.41 -23.33 22.93
N VAL A 19 -1.86 -22.64 23.94
CA VAL A 19 -1.36 -21.26 23.77
C VAL A 19 -0.19 -21.21 22.81
N ARG A 20 0.71 -22.20 22.82
CA ARG A 20 1.82 -22.28 21.84
C ARG A 20 1.33 -22.53 20.40
N ALA A 21 0.31 -23.35 20.21
CA ALA A 21 -0.26 -23.62 18.89
C ALA A 21 -0.87 -22.34 18.27
N ILE A 22 -1.58 -21.52 19.06
CA ILE A 22 -2.14 -20.27 18.59
C ILE A 22 -1.04 -19.23 18.26
N ALA A 23 0.04 -19.18 19.03
CA ALA A 23 1.15 -18.25 18.78
C ALA A 23 1.92 -18.61 17.49
N GLN A 24 2.00 -19.89 17.11
CA GLN A 24 2.67 -20.31 15.89
C GLN A 24 1.84 -20.09 14.60
N GLU A 25 0.54 -19.90 14.70
CA GLU A 25 -0.33 -19.63 13.54
C GLU A 25 -0.29 -18.17 13.11
N GLN A 26 0.14 -17.25 13.98
CA GLN A 26 0.26 -15.81 13.69
C GLN A 26 1.53 -15.41 12.93
N ASP A 27 2.53 -16.28 12.81
CA ASP A 27 3.83 -16.00 12.18
C ASP A 27 3.95 -16.50 10.72
N LYS A 28 2.84 -16.89 10.10
CA LYS A 28 2.85 -17.17 8.65
C LYS A 28 2.86 -15.82 7.90
N GLU A 29 4.05 -15.36 7.55
CA GLU A 29 4.22 -14.25 6.59
C GLU A 29 3.36 -14.54 5.35
N VAL A 30 2.35 -13.70 5.11
CA VAL A 30 1.55 -13.80 3.88
C VAL A 30 2.49 -13.49 2.71
N PRO A 31 2.69 -14.43 1.76
CA PRO A 31 3.61 -14.20 0.65
C PRO A 31 3.23 -12.93 -0.10
N VAL A 32 4.21 -12.05 -0.31
CA VAL A 32 3.99 -10.83 -1.09
C VAL A 32 3.73 -11.23 -2.54
N ASP A 33 2.66 -10.70 -3.13
CA ASP A 33 2.31 -10.95 -4.54
C ASP A 33 3.52 -10.69 -5.45
N ALA A 34 3.80 -11.62 -6.36
CA ALA A 34 4.94 -11.56 -7.29
C ALA A 34 4.96 -10.25 -8.11
N ARG A 35 3.78 -9.67 -8.42
CA ARG A 35 3.67 -8.38 -9.10
C ARG A 35 4.23 -7.25 -8.22
N ILE A 36 3.99 -7.28 -6.93
CA ILE A 36 4.50 -6.28 -6.00
C ILE A 36 6.02 -6.38 -5.91
N LEU A 37 6.56 -7.59 -5.87
CA LEU A 37 8.01 -7.81 -5.91
C LEU A 37 8.63 -7.30 -7.22
N ALA A 38 7.93 -7.43 -8.35
CA ALA A 38 8.36 -6.87 -9.63
C ALA A 38 8.36 -5.34 -9.61
N TYR A 39 7.34 -4.69 -9.03
CA TYR A 39 7.29 -3.24 -8.90
C TYR A 39 8.42 -2.69 -8.03
N ASP A 40 8.75 -3.37 -6.94
CA ASP A 40 9.80 -2.97 -6.00
C ASP A 40 11.21 -3.01 -6.62
N LYS A 41 11.41 -3.77 -7.70
CA LYS A 41 12.67 -3.83 -8.45
C LYS A 41 12.87 -2.67 -9.43
N GLY A 42 11.84 -1.91 -9.74
CA GLY A 42 11.91 -0.78 -10.66
C GLY A 42 12.51 0.48 -10.05
N PRO A 43 12.60 1.58 -10.83
CA PRO A 43 13.06 2.88 -10.34
C PRO A 43 12.28 3.36 -9.10
N ALA A 44 13.00 3.87 -8.11
CA ALA A 44 12.41 4.41 -6.88
C ALA A 44 12.30 5.95 -6.87
N THR A 45 12.59 6.60 -7.99
CA THR A 45 12.53 8.05 -8.14
C THR A 45 11.90 8.46 -9.47
N ILE A 46 11.34 9.67 -9.51
CA ILE A 46 10.80 10.31 -10.72
C ILE A 46 11.58 11.61 -10.96
N ASN A 47 12.01 11.85 -12.19
CA ASN A 47 12.56 13.15 -12.56
C ASN A 47 11.41 14.13 -12.79
N VAL A 48 11.19 15.00 -11.83
CA VAL A 48 10.13 16.04 -11.84
C VAL A 48 10.63 17.42 -12.22
N SER A 49 11.86 17.58 -12.72
CA SER A 49 12.47 18.88 -13.01
C SER A 49 11.69 19.71 -14.02
N LYS A 50 10.92 19.05 -14.89
CA LYS A 50 10.07 19.69 -15.91
C LYS A 50 8.61 19.88 -15.47
N TYR A 51 8.27 19.48 -14.26
CA TYR A 51 6.90 19.66 -13.74
C TYR A 51 6.73 21.06 -13.15
N PRO A 52 5.50 21.57 -13.08
CA PRO A 52 5.20 22.81 -12.38
C PRO A 52 5.72 22.81 -10.93
N PRO A 53 6.11 23.96 -10.38
CA PRO A 53 6.68 24.05 -9.02
C PRO A 53 5.80 23.41 -7.93
N ASP A 54 4.47 23.56 -8.03
CA ASP A 54 3.51 22.94 -7.10
C ASP A 54 3.53 21.41 -7.18
N MET A 55 3.67 20.83 -8.39
CA MET A 55 3.79 19.38 -8.58
C MET A 55 5.13 18.86 -8.08
N GLN A 56 6.21 19.64 -8.22
CA GLN A 56 7.49 19.29 -7.61
C GLN A 56 7.42 19.27 -6.08
N ALA A 57 6.69 20.22 -5.47
CA ALA A 57 6.45 20.24 -4.03
C ALA A 57 5.62 19.03 -3.58
N LYS A 58 4.55 18.68 -4.31
CA LYS A 58 3.72 17.52 -4.04
C LYS A 58 4.50 16.20 -4.22
N TYR A 59 5.45 16.12 -5.16
CA TYR A 59 6.36 14.99 -5.28
C TYR A 59 7.22 14.81 -4.03
N LYS A 60 7.78 15.88 -3.49
CA LYS A 60 8.56 15.82 -2.25
C LYS A 60 7.72 15.29 -1.08
N LEU A 61 6.46 15.74 -0.99
CA LEU A 61 5.52 15.22 0.01
C LEU A 61 5.24 13.73 -0.20
N PHE A 62 4.91 13.32 -1.42
CA PHE A 62 4.70 11.91 -1.79
C PHE A 62 5.91 11.06 -1.40
N ALA A 63 7.12 11.49 -1.80
CA ALA A 63 8.35 10.79 -1.47
C ALA A 63 8.53 10.65 0.04
N LYS A 64 8.39 11.75 0.79
CA LYS A 64 8.56 11.77 2.25
C LYS A 64 7.57 10.83 2.97
N LYS A 65 6.31 10.82 2.55
CA LYS A 65 5.25 10.07 3.27
C LYS A 65 5.22 8.59 2.91
N CYS A 66 5.42 8.26 1.65
CA CYS A 66 5.30 6.87 1.19
C CYS A 66 6.52 6.01 1.53
N THR A 67 7.72 6.61 1.72
CA THR A 67 8.92 5.86 2.10
C THR A 67 8.93 5.39 3.55
N ASN A 68 7.98 5.82 4.37
CA ASN A 68 7.93 5.39 5.78
C ASN A 68 7.65 3.88 5.95
N CYS A 69 7.04 3.22 4.97
CA CYS A 69 6.62 1.82 5.10
C CYS A 69 7.23 0.90 4.03
N HIS A 70 7.51 1.41 2.83
CA HIS A 70 8.09 0.64 1.72
C HIS A 70 8.75 1.58 0.71
N THR A 71 9.46 1.04 -0.29
CA THR A 71 10.11 1.87 -1.31
C THR A 71 9.08 2.58 -2.19
N LEU A 72 9.43 3.74 -2.75
CA LEU A 72 8.60 4.43 -3.74
C LEU A 72 8.42 3.62 -5.03
N ALA A 73 9.36 2.71 -5.34
CA ALA A 73 9.32 1.87 -6.53
C ALA A 73 7.96 1.19 -6.69
N ARG A 74 7.36 0.70 -5.61
CA ARG A 74 6.05 0.05 -5.63
C ARG A 74 4.94 0.95 -6.21
N ALA A 75 4.85 2.20 -5.79
CA ALA A 75 3.86 3.14 -6.29
C ALA A 75 4.23 3.65 -7.70
N ILE A 76 5.52 3.90 -7.95
CA ILE A 76 6.00 4.41 -9.23
C ILE A 76 5.78 3.42 -10.37
N ASN A 77 6.03 2.12 -10.13
CA ASN A 77 6.03 1.09 -11.17
C ASN A 77 4.73 0.26 -11.23
N CYS A 78 3.76 0.49 -10.33
CA CYS A 78 2.48 -0.21 -10.39
C CYS A 78 1.71 0.15 -11.67
N GLU A 79 0.70 -0.67 -11.97
CA GLU A 79 -0.16 -0.50 -13.16
C GLU A 79 -1.29 0.53 -12.98
N PHE A 80 -1.29 1.29 -11.89
CA PHE A 80 -2.28 2.33 -11.68
C PHE A 80 -1.95 3.56 -12.55
N ALA A 81 -2.99 4.08 -13.22
CA ALA A 81 -2.88 5.23 -14.09
C ALA A 81 -4.11 6.15 -14.03
N THR A 82 -5.30 5.62 -13.76
CA THR A 82 -6.54 6.38 -13.73
C THR A 82 -6.82 7.01 -12.37
N ASP A 83 -7.63 8.07 -12.34
CA ASP A 83 -7.91 8.83 -11.13
C ASP A 83 -8.59 7.96 -10.06
N ASP A 84 -9.54 7.09 -10.46
CA ASP A 84 -10.24 6.18 -9.55
C ASP A 84 -9.32 5.08 -8.97
N GLU A 85 -8.36 4.58 -9.74
CA GLU A 85 -7.36 3.62 -9.25
C GLU A 85 -6.47 4.27 -8.18
N TRP A 86 -6.02 5.50 -8.43
CA TRP A 86 -5.21 6.25 -7.51
C TRP A 86 -5.97 6.68 -6.25
N GLU A 87 -7.24 7.08 -6.40
CA GLU A 87 -8.08 7.41 -5.26
C GLU A 87 -8.19 6.22 -4.30
N ARG A 88 -8.53 5.03 -4.82
CA ARG A 88 -8.60 3.80 -4.02
C ARG A 88 -7.26 3.45 -3.37
N TYR A 89 -6.16 3.61 -4.12
CA TYR A 89 -4.82 3.33 -3.60
C TYR A 89 -4.44 4.28 -2.46
N VAL A 90 -4.55 5.59 -2.67
CA VAL A 90 -4.18 6.60 -1.67
C VAL A 90 -5.03 6.44 -0.41
N LYS A 91 -6.36 6.30 -0.54
CA LYS A 91 -7.26 6.06 0.61
C LYS A 91 -6.88 4.79 1.38
N ARG A 92 -6.47 3.72 0.69
CA ARG A 92 -5.99 2.50 1.34
C ARG A 92 -4.68 2.73 2.10
N MET A 93 -3.73 3.47 1.52
CA MET A 93 -2.46 3.79 2.19
C MET A 93 -2.68 4.70 3.40
N MET A 94 -3.55 5.69 3.31
CA MET A 94 -3.93 6.53 4.45
C MET A 94 -4.49 5.71 5.61
N ARG A 95 -5.41 4.76 5.34
CA ARG A 95 -5.94 3.87 6.40
C ARG A 95 -4.84 3.02 7.06
N LYS A 96 -3.85 2.55 6.29
CA LYS A 96 -2.73 1.78 6.83
C LYS A 96 -1.73 2.64 7.60
N ALA A 97 -1.53 3.86 7.16
CA ALA A 97 -0.61 4.82 7.77
C ALA A 97 -1.18 5.47 9.06
N GLY A 98 -2.49 5.37 9.29
CA GLY A 98 -3.14 6.02 10.43
C GLY A 98 -2.95 7.53 10.41
N THR A 99 -2.36 8.07 11.47
CA THR A 99 -2.11 9.52 11.63
C THR A 99 -0.88 10.04 10.86
N LEU A 100 -0.09 9.19 10.22
CA LEU A 100 1.13 9.60 9.51
C LEU A 100 0.84 10.38 8.22
N ILE A 101 -0.36 10.24 7.65
CA ILE A 101 -0.81 10.95 6.44
C ILE A 101 -2.15 11.60 6.75
N SER A 102 -2.17 12.93 6.81
CA SER A 102 -3.40 13.70 7.01
C SER A 102 -4.28 13.70 5.76
N ALA A 103 -5.54 14.17 5.89
CA ALA A 103 -6.46 14.27 4.76
C ALA A 103 -5.92 15.20 3.66
N ASP A 104 -5.35 16.37 4.03
CA ASP A 104 -4.76 17.31 3.08
C ASP A 104 -3.52 16.75 2.40
N GLU A 105 -2.66 16.03 3.14
CA GLU A 105 -1.50 15.36 2.55
C GLU A 105 -1.91 14.26 1.58
N GLY A 106 -2.93 13.48 1.93
CA GLY A 106 -3.49 12.46 1.05
C GLY A 106 -4.04 13.06 -0.25
N LYS A 107 -4.74 14.21 -0.17
CA LYS A 107 -5.21 14.95 -1.34
C LYS A 107 -4.05 15.40 -2.23
N GLN A 108 -3.02 16.00 -1.67
CA GLN A 108 -1.84 16.45 -2.42
C GLN A 108 -1.08 15.30 -3.07
N ILE A 109 -0.96 14.16 -2.37
CA ILE A 109 -0.38 12.93 -2.93
C ILE A 109 -1.22 12.43 -4.10
N PHE A 110 -2.54 12.39 -3.96
CA PHE A 110 -3.45 11.99 -5.04
C PHE A 110 -3.30 12.89 -6.27
N GLU A 111 -3.28 14.21 -6.09
CA GLU A 111 -3.08 15.19 -7.17
C GLU A 111 -1.74 14.96 -7.90
N PHE A 112 -0.67 14.66 -7.16
CA PHE A 112 0.62 14.35 -7.78
C PHE A 112 0.59 13.06 -8.60
N VAL A 113 0.13 11.95 -8.03
CA VAL A 113 0.20 10.65 -8.71
C VAL A 113 -0.72 10.56 -9.93
N THR A 114 -1.85 11.29 -9.93
CA THR A 114 -2.74 11.41 -11.08
C THR A 114 -2.12 12.29 -12.17
N TYR A 115 -1.52 13.41 -11.80
CA TYR A 115 -0.78 14.28 -12.73
C TYR A 115 0.39 13.53 -13.39
N ASP A 116 1.25 12.89 -12.60
CA ASP A 116 2.39 12.10 -13.07
C ASP A 116 1.96 10.99 -14.04
N SER A 117 0.86 10.30 -13.72
CA SER A 117 0.38 9.21 -14.56
C SER A 117 -0.08 9.66 -15.94
N LYS A 118 -0.70 10.83 -16.04
CA LYS A 118 -1.13 11.43 -17.32
C LYS A 118 0.06 11.84 -18.21
N ILE A 119 1.24 12.00 -17.62
CA ILE A 119 2.47 12.35 -18.34
C ILE A 119 3.34 11.10 -18.55
N ARG A 120 3.82 10.50 -17.46
CA ARG A 120 4.80 9.43 -17.50
C ARG A 120 4.22 8.09 -17.93
N LYS A 121 2.97 7.80 -17.57
CA LYS A 121 2.23 6.59 -17.93
C LYS A 121 1.15 6.84 -18.99
N LYS A 122 1.33 7.87 -19.83
CA LYS A 122 0.30 8.33 -20.77
C LYS A 122 -0.30 7.19 -21.61
N ALA A 123 0.53 6.34 -22.20
CA ALA A 123 0.05 5.23 -23.02
C ALA A 123 -0.86 4.25 -22.23
N LEU A 124 -0.52 3.96 -20.98
CA LEU A 124 -1.32 3.13 -20.10
C LEU A 124 -2.62 3.84 -19.69
N TYR A 125 -2.54 5.12 -19.35
CA TYR A 125 -3.69 5.96 -19.05
C TYR A 125 -4.69 5.97 -20.20
N ASP A 126 -4.23 6.31 -21.42
CA ASP A 126 -5.07 6.40 -22.61
C ASP A 126 -5.74 5.03 -22.94
N LYS A 127 -4.97 3.93 -22.84
CA LYS A 127 -5.49 2.58 -23.04
C LYS A 127 -6.62 2.26 -22.06
N LYS A 128 -6.46 2.60 -20.79
CA LYS A 128 -7.49 2.35 -19.77
C LYS A 128 -8.72 3.22 -19.97
N MET A 129 -8.53 4.51 -20.31
CA MET A 129 -9.63 5.43 -20.58
C MET A 129 -10.44 5.01 -21.82
N ALA A 130 -9.77 4.49 -22.87
CA ALA A 130 -10.46 3.98 -24.05
C ALA A 130 -11.31 2.72 -23.78
N GLY A 131 -10.93 1.92 -22.77
CA GLY A 131 -11.66 0.73 -22.35
C GLY A 131 -12.78 0.98 -21.33
N GLN A 132 -12.91 2.20 -20.81
CA GLN A 132 -14.00 2.53 -19.89
C GLN A 132 -15.28 2.84 -20.68
N PRO A 133 -16.46 2.34 -20.24
CA PRO A 133 -17.71 2.77 -20.84
C PRO A 133 -17.84 4.29 -20.68
N LYS A 134 -18.07 5.00 -21.80
CA LYS A 134 -18.34 6.44 -21.75
C LYS A 134 -19.61 6.62 -20.92
N THR A 135 -19.48 7.06 -19.68
CA THR A 135 -20.62 7.50 -18.88
C THR A 135 -21.21 8.70 -19.62
N PRO A 136 -22.50 8.66 -20.03
CA PRO A 136 -23.12 9.84 -20.60
C PRO A 136 -23.00 10.95 -19.56
N GLY A 137 -22.37 12.07 -19.94
CA GLY A 137 -22.33 13.26 -19.09
C GLY A 137 -23.74 13.69 -18.74
N PHE A 138 -23.95 14.03 -17.47
CA PHE A 138 -25.13 14.73 -17.02
C PHE A 138 -25.21 16.10 -17.70
#